data_5bbe5dab909bccb484b9761ee0bc0577
#
_entry.id   5bbe5dab909bccb484b9761ee0bc0577
#
_cell.length_a   1.000
_cell.length_b   1.000
_cell.length_c   1.000
_cell.angle_alpha   90.00
_cell.angle_beta   90.00
_cell.angle_gamma   90.00
#
_symmetry.space_group_name_H-M   'P 1'
#
loop_
_entity.id
_entity.type
_entity.pdbx_description
1 polymer ?
#
loop_
_entity_poly.entity_id
_entity_poly.type
_entity_poly.pdbx_seq_one_letter_code
_entity_poly.pdbx_strand_id
1 'polypeptide(L)'
;NNYAMNVSNGTQKKTMLIRELVHDPDVLVLDEPTGYMDAESIRLTWDLLKELKGTKTIIYVSNALAEIEQSHDRILVFHDGRILMDGHLDKLLESTMDYHQFQVEFEILSDDLYKKLSKIPTVVSPNRLDNIFHFYGRNRTVFFDVIRSASDELMIDLNVKKLGLRDLLDSEFAGRGLD
;
A
#
# COMPACT_ATOMS: atom_id res chain seq x y z
N ASN A 1 -25.67 27.70 -19.69
CA ASN A 1 -24.42 28.39 -19.30
C ASN A 1 -24.08 28.05 -17.86
N ASN A 2 -23.48 26.90 -17.63
CA ASN A 2 -22.94 26.57 -16.33
C ASN A 2 -21.53 27.18 -16.25
N TYR A 3 -21.39 28.21 -15.43
CA TYR A 3 -20.07 28.76 -15.12
C TYR A 3 -19.26 27.71 -14.36
N ALA A 4 -17.93 27.68 -14.54
CA ALA A 4 -17.03 26.74 -13.90
C ALA A 4 -17.17 26.65 -12.36
N MET A 5 -17.74 27.68 -11.73
CA MET A 5 -18.02 27.74 -10.28
C MET A 5 -19.19 26.84 -9.82
N ASN A 6 -20.01 26.33 -10.75
CA ASN A 6 -21.23 25.56 -10.43
C ASN A 6 -21.10 24.06 -10.78
N VAL A 7 -19.90 23.58 -11.11
CA VAL A 7 -19.66 22.18 -11.41
C VAL A 7 -18.99 21.47 -10.23
N SER A 8 -19.16 20.15 -10.14
CA SER A 8 -18.54 19.35 -9.07
C SER A 8 -17.01 19.43 -9.10
N ASN A 9 -16.37 19.23 -7.95
CA ASN A 9 -14.91 19.22 -7.84
C ASN A 9 -14.27 18.21 -8.82
N GLY A 10 -14.86 17.03 -8.99
CA GLY A 10 -14.40 16.04 -9.96
C GLY A 10 -14.47 16.53 -11.41
N THR A 11 -15.54 17.24 -11.78
CA THR A 11 -15.67 17.85 -13.12
C THR A 11 -14.63 18.96 -13.32
N GLN A 12 -14.37 19.78 -12.30
CA GLN A 12 -13.33 20.79 -12.34
C GLN A 12 -11.95 20.17 -12.57
N LYS A 13 -11.59 19.11 -11.83
CA LYS A 13 -10.32 18.39 -12.00
C LYS A 13 -10.16 17.82 -13.42
N LYS A 14 -11.20 17.17 -13.96
CA LYS A 14 -11.19 16.68 -15.34
C LYS A 14 -10.96 17.81 -16.35
N THR A 15 -11.65 18.94 -16.19
CA THR A 15 -11.49 20.09 -17.08
C THR A 15 -10.08 20.69 -17.00
N MET A 16 -9.49 20.76 -15.80
CA MET A 16 -8.11 21.21 -15.62
C MET A 16 -7.12 20.28 -16.33
N LEU A 17 -7.24 18.98 -16.17
CA LEU A 17 -6.38 18.02 -16.84
C LEU A 17 -6.46 18.15 -18.37
N ILE A 18 -7.68 18.21 -18.91
CA ILE A 18 -7.88 18.41 -20.36
C ILE A 18 -7.23 19.72 -20.82
N ARG A 19 -7.40 20.82 -20.09
CA ARG A 19 -6.80 22.12 -20.42
C ARG A 19 -5.29 22.05 -20.54
N GLU A 20 -4.63 21.38 -19.58
CA GLU A 20 -3.17 21.24 -19.60
C GLU A 20 -2.71 20.40 -20.81
N LEU A 21 -3.48 19.39 -21.20
CA LEU A 21 -3.17 18.52 -22.33
C LEU A 21 -3.35 19.19 -23.71
N VAL A 22 -4.22 20.18 -23.82
CA VAL A 22 -4.44 20.92 -25.10
C VAL A 22 -3.17 21.57 -25.62
N HIS A 23 -2.26 21.97 -24.73
CA HIS A 23 -0.98 22.59 -25.09
C HIS A 23 0.13 21.61 -25.46
N ASP A 24 -0.17 20.31 -25.43
CA ASP A 24 0.75 19.21 -25.74
C ASP A 24 2.14 19.32 -25.06
N PRO A 25 2.21 19.54 -23.75
CA PRO A 25 3.47 19.77 -23.05
C PRO A 25 4.32 18.48 -22.98
N ASP A 26 5.65 18.63 -22.99
CA ASP A 26 6.59 17.52 -22.80
C ASP A 26 6.59 17.01 -21.35
N VAL A 27 6.27 17.87 -20.38
CA VAL A 27 6.26 17.59 -18.95
C VAL A 27 4.93 17.97 -18.34
N LEU A 28 4.27 17.02 -17.69
CA LEU A 28 3.03 17.20 -16.92
C LEU A 28 3.35 17.09 -15.43
N VAL A 29 2.92 18.07 -14.63
CA VAL A 29 2.98 18.02 -13.17
C VAL A 29 1.56 18.02 -12.64
N LEU A 30 1.16 16.93 -11.99
CA LEU A 30 -0.20 16.66 -11.55
C LEU A 30 -0.23 16.47 -10.03
N ASP A 31 -0.94 17.34 -9.33
CA ASP A 31 -1.13 17.28 -7.88
C ASP A 31 -2.54 16.79 -7.55
N GLU A 32 -2.62 15.61 -6.92
CA GLU A 32 -3.88 14.92 -6.58
C GLU A 32 -4.91 14.95 -7.73
N PRO A 33 -4.53 14.53 -8.96
CA PRO A 33 -5.37 14.75 -10.14
C PRO A 33 -6.67 13.95 -10.13
N THR A 34 -6.73 12.84 -9.41
CA THR A 34 -7.92 11.98 -9.27
C THR A 34 -8.78 12.31 -8.05
N GLY A 35 -8.33 13.24 -7.23
CA GLY A 35 -9.06 13.66 -6.04
C GLY A 35 -10.49 14.12 -6.35
N TYR A 36 -11.47 13.63 -5.59
CA TYR A 36 -12.91 13.89 -5.74
C TYR A 36 -13.56 13.34 -7.01
N MET A 37 -12.87 12.49 -7.77
CA MET A 37 -13.43 11.80 -8.91
C MET A 37 -14.16 10.52 -8.49
N ASP A 38 -15.16 10.12 -9.27
CA ASP A 38 -15.76 8.79 -9.18
C ASP A 38 -14.81 7.71 -9.77
N ALA A 39 -15.07 6.44 -9.45
CA ALA A 39 -14.21 5.32 -9.81
C ALA A 39 -14.00 5.20 -11.35
N GLU A 40 -15.01 5.49 -12.15
CA GLU A 40 -14.91 5.45 -13.61
C GLU A 40 -13.99 6.57 -14.12
N SER A 41 -14.15 7.77 -13.59
CA SER A 41 -13.31 8.92 -13.94
C SER A 41 -11.85 8.70 -13.54
N ILE A 42 -11.59 8.09 -12.39
CA ILE A 42 -10.25 7.68 -11.96
C ILE A 42 -9.65 6.72 -12.98
N ARG A 43 -10.39 5.66 -13.34
CA ARG A 43 -9.94 4.68 -14.34
C ARG A 43 -9.59 5.33 -15.68
N LEU A 44 -10.48 6.17 -16.21
CA LEU A 44 -10.26 6.88 -17.49
C LEU A 44 -9.04 7.83 -17.43
N THR A 45 -8.82 8.49 -16.28
CA THR A 45 -7.65 9.34 -16.08
C THR A 45 -6.37 8.50 -16.12
N TRP A 46 -6.35 7.35 -15.46
CA TRP A 46 -5.20 6.44 -15.49
C TRP A 46 -4.95 5.84 -16.87
N ASP A 47 -6.00 5.48 -17.62
CA ASP A 47 -5.86 4.97 -18.98
C ASP A 47 -5.23 6.04 -19.89
N LEU A 48 -5.66 7.30 -19.76
CA LEU A 48 -5.07 8.43 -20.48
C LEU A 48 -3.60 8.66 -20.10
N LEU A 49 -3.26 8.67 -18.81
CA LEU A 49 -1.88 8.85 -18.37
C LEU A 49 -0.97 7.71 -18.86
N LYS A 50 -1.47 6.47 -18.93
CA LYS A 50 -0.75 5.33 -19.50
C LYS A 50 -0.49 5.49 -20.99
N GLU A 51 -1.44 6.02 -21.76
CA GLU A 51 -1.26 6.30 -23.19
C GLU A 51 -0.20 7.37 -23.43
N LEU A 52 -0.10 8.36 -22.54
CA LEU A 52 0.90 9.43 -22.62
C LEU A 52 2.30 8.97 -22.16
N LYS A 53 2.38 7.86 -21.45
CA LYS A 53 3.63 7.29 -20.95
C LYS A 53 4.55 6.90 -22.14
N GLY A 54 5.81 7.31 -22.05
CA GLY A 54 6.80 7.08 -23.11
C GLY A 54 6.92 8.20 -24.12
N THR A 55 5.91 9.08 -24.24
CA THR A 55 5.96 10.29 -25.06
C THR A 55 6.14 11.55 -24.21
N LYS A 56 5.70 11.50 -22.94
CA LYS A 56 5.75 12.65 -22.02
C LYS A 56 6.38 12.24 -20.68
N THR A 57 6.98 13.22 -20.00
CA THR A 57 7.39 13.07 -18.61
C THR A 57 6.19 13.46 -17.72
N ILE A 58 5.75 12.54 -16.86
CA ILE A 58 4.61 12.78 -15.96
C ILE A 58 5.13 12.72 -14.53
N ILE A 59 4.97 13.82 -13.79
CA ILE A 59 5.19 13.89 -12.35
C ILE A 59 3.81 13.91 -11.69
N TYR A 60 3.52 12.85 -10.96
CA TYR A 60 2.22 12.63 -10.33
C TYR A 60 2.39 12.61 -8.81
N VAL A 61 1.67 13.47 -8.10
CA VAL A 61 1.67 13.52 -6.64
C VAL A 61 0.31 13.01 -6.15
N SER A 62 0.30 12.03 -5.27
CA SER A 62 -0.92 11.50 -4.66
C SER A 62 -0.64 10.89 -3.28
N ASN A 63 -1.67 10.89 -2.44
CA ASN A 63 -1.71 10.14 -1.19
C ASN A 63 -2.48 8.81 -1.33
N ALA A 64 -3.03 8.51 -2.51
CA ALA A 64 -3.77 7.30 -2.81
C ALA A 64 -2.82 6.16 -3.19
N LEU A 65 -2.30 5.42 -2.20
CA LEU A 65 -1.29 4.36 -2.41
C LEU A 65 -1.73 3.31 -3.43
N ALA A 66 -3.01 2.94 -3.47
CA ALA A 66 -3.52 1.97 -4.43
C ALA A 66 -3.37 2.45 -5.90
N GLU A 67 -3.40 3.75 -6.14
CA GLU A 67 -3.16 4.34 -7.47
C GLU A 67 -1.66 4.33 -7.81
N ILE A 68 -0.81 4.65 -6.81
CA ILE A 68 0.64 4.64 -6.96
C ILE A 68 1.14 3.23 -7.27
N GLU A 69 0.62 2.21 -6.58
CA GLU A 69 0.95 0.81 -6.83
C GLU A 69 0.60 0.34 -8.25
N GLN A 70 -0.39 0.96 -8.89
CA GLN A 70 -0.77 0.66 -10.28
C GLN A 70 0.14 1.31 -11.33
N SER A 71 0.91 2.34 -10.95
CA SER A 71 1.74 3.09 -11.90
C SER A 71 2.95 2.29 -12.40
N HIS A 72 3.50 1.41 -11.57
CA HIS A 72 4.72 0.61 -11.82
C HIS A 72 5.95 1.44 -12.23
N ASP A 73 5.98 2.72 -11.86
CA ASP A 73 7.05 3.64 -12.20
C ASP A 73 7.97 3.93 -11.01
N ARG A 74 8.84 4.91 -11.18
CA ARG A 74 9.71 5.39 -10.11
C ARG A 74 8.87 6.16 -9.09
N ILE A 75 9.00 5.79 -7.84
CA ILE A 75 8.29 6.38 -6.70
C ILE A 75 9.29 7.16 -5.85
N LEU A 76 8.90 8.37 -5.47
CA LEU A 76 9.58 9.20 -4.49
C LEU A 76 8.64 9.36 -3.29
N VAL A 77 9.08 8.94 -2.11
CA VAL A 77 8.33 9.14 -0.87
C VAL A 77 8.96 10.28 -0.11
N PHE A 78 8.15 11.31 0.18
CA PHE A 78 8.56 12.46 0.97
C PHE A 78 7.99 12.37 2.38
N HIS A 79 8.83 12.66 3.37
CA HIS A 79 8.43 12.78 4.76
C HIS A 79 9.28 13.87 5.42
N ASP A 80 8.65 14.80 6.16
CA ASP A 80 9.32 15.91 6.85
C ASP A 80 10.31 16.68 5.98
N GLY A 81 9.94 16.95 4.71
CA GLY A 81 10.77 17.71 3.77
C GLY A 81 12.00 16.94 3.23
N ARG A 82 12.07 15.64 3.45
CA ARG A 82 13.17 14.77 2.98
C ARG A 82 12.62 13.67 2.09
N ILE A 83 13.46 13.18 1.18
CA ILE A 83 13.15 11.95 0.44
C ILE A 83 13.46 10.78 1.36
N LEU A 84 12.42 10.06 1.75
CA LEU A 84 12.52 8.84 2.54
C LEU A 84 12.87 7.64 1.67
N MET A 85 12.25 7.54 0.49
CA MET A 85 12.44 6.43 -0.44
C MET A 85 12.48 6.96 -1.87
N ASP A 86 13.30 6.32 -2.72
CA ASP A 86 13.43 6.63 -4.14
C ASP A 86 13.75 5.34 -4.92
N GLY A 87 12.87 4.96 -5.82
CA GLY A 87 13.09 3.78 -6.66
C GLY A 87 11.86 3.33 -7.44
N HIS A 88 12.04 2.30 -8.26
CA HIS A 88 10.93 1.59 -8.88
C HIS A 88 10.19 0.76 -7.82
N LEU A 89 8.86 0.69 -7.92
CA LEU A 89 8.01 -0.01 -6.96
C LEU A 89 8.51 -1.43 -6.65
N ASP A 90 8.83 -2.20 -7.69
CA ASP A 90 9.31 -3.58 -7.52
C ASP A 90 10.58 -3.64 -6.66
N LYS A 91 11.53 -2.72 -6.88
CA LYS A 91 12.77 -2.65 -6.09
C LYS A 91 12.53 -2.20 -4.66
N LEU A 92 11.61 -1.25 -4.46
CA LEU A 92 11.24 -0.80 -3.12
C LEU A 92 10.57 -1.92 -2.31
N LEU A 93 9.80 -2.78 -2.98
CA LEU A 93 9.15 -3.93 -2.36
C LEU A 93 10.06 -5.15 -2.22
N GLU A 94 11.24 -5.19 -2.84
CA GLU A 94 12.15 -6.35 -2.73
C GLU A 94 12.46 -6.72 -1.28
N SER A 95 12.66 -5.73 -0.41
CA SER A 95 12.90 -5.95 1.03
C SER A 95 11.70 -6.57 1.75
N THR A 96 10.50 -6.42 1.20
CA THR A 96 9.24 -6.95 1.77
C THR A 96 8.71 -8.16 1.03
N MET A 97 9.24 -8.49 -0.16
CA MET A 97 8.70 -9.54 -1.04
C MET A 97 8.61 -10.92 -0.39
N ASP A 98 9.54 -11.22 0.51
CA ASP A 98 9.57 -12.50 1.24
C ASP A 98 8.69 -12.48 2.49
N TYR A 99 8.22 -11.31 2.92
CA TYR A 99 7.43 -11.17 4.12
C TYR A 99 5.93 -11.23 3.82
N HIS A 100 5.23 -11.93 4.70
CA HIS A 100 3.77 -12.00 4.74
C HIS A 100 3.28 -11.57 6.11
N GLN A 101 2.16 -10.87 6.12
CA GLN A 101 1.39 -10.62 7.33
C GLN A 101 0.45 -11.78 7.54
N PHE A 102 0.45 -12.32 8.74
CA PHE A 102 -0.42 -13.39 9.18
C PHE A 102 -1.34 -12.89 10.27
N GLN A 103 -2.59 -13.30 10.20
CA GLN A 103 -3.60 -13.08 11.22
C GLN A 103 -4.26 -14.41 11.50
N VAL A 104 -4.10 -14.91 12.72
CA VAL A 104 -4.70 -16.18 13.15
C VAL A 104 -5.69 -15.87 14.26
N GLU A 105 -6.96 -16.15 14.03
CA GLU A 105 -8.01 -16.01 15.01
C GLU A 105 -8.19 -17.31 15.76
N PHE A 106 -8.15 -17.25 17.08
CA PHE A 106 -8.41 -18.36 17.99
C PHE A 106 -9.76 -18.18 18.67
N GLU A 107 -10.38 -19.28 19.11
CA GLU A 107 -11.55 -19.18 19.98
C GLU A 107 -11.19 -18.44 21.28
N ILE A 108 -10.03 -18.79 21.84
CA ILE A 108 -9.44 -18.12 23.02
C ILE A 108 -7.94 -18.00 22.80
N LEU A 109 -7.44 -16.77 22.68
CA LEU A 109 -6.00 -16.50 22.69
C LEU A 109 -5.57 -16.19 24.13
N SER A 110 -5.21 -17.21 24.91
CA SER A 110 -4.72 -17.03 26.27
C SER A 110 -3.37 -16.33 26.31
N ASP A 111 -3.00 -15.72 27.45
CA ASP A 111 -1.69 -15.07 27.63
C ASP A 111 -0.54 -16.06 27.48
N ASP A 112 -0.74 -17.30 27.91
CA ASP A 112 0.29 -18.33 27.79
C ASP A 112 0.46 -18.77 26.34
N LEU A 113 -0.64 -18.93 25.58
CA LEU A 113 -0.58 -19.22 24.16
C LEU A 113 0.11 -18.07 23.41
N TYR A 114 -0.30 -16.83 23.65
CA TYR A 114 0.34 -15.66 23.05
C TYR A 114 1.86 -15.63 23.31
N LYS A 115 2.29 -15.83 24.55
CA LYS A 115 3.72 -15.89 24.91
C LYS A 115 4.44 -17.04 24.23
N LYS A 116 3.80 -18.20 24.11
CA LYS A 116 4.34 -19.38 23.43
C LYS A 116 4.58 -19.09 21.95
N LEU A 117 3.57 -18.55 21.25
CA LEU A 117 3.62 -18.22 19.83
C LEU A 117 4.63 -17.10 19.54
N SER A 118 4.68 -16.07 20.40
CA SER A 118 5.61 -14.94 20.26
C SER A 118 7.07 -15.31 20.40
N LYS A 119 7.38 -16.47 20.99
CA LYS A 119 8.76 -16.99 21.13
C LYS A 119 9.23 -17.83 19.94
N ILE A 120 8.37 -18.08 18.96
CA ILE A 120 8.77 -18.83 17.74
C ILE A 120 9.78 -17.96 16.97
N PRO A 121 11.01 -18.46 16.70
CA PRO A 121 12.08 -17.63 16.11
C PRO A 121 11.75 -17.05 14.74
N THR A 122 10.85 -17.67 14.00
CA THR A 122 10.42 -17.26 12.67
C THR A 122 9.29 -16.23 12.69
N VAL A 123 8.70 -15.96 13.86
CA VAL A 123 7.64 -14.96 14.07
C VAL A 123 8.29 -13.60 14.33
N VAL A 124 7.97 -12.62 13.50
CA VAL A 124 8.49 -11.26 13.58
C VAL A 124 7.37 -10.31 14.01
N SER A 125 7.70 -9.38 14.91
CA SER A 125 6.77 -8.35 15.43
C SER A 125 5.40 -8.89 15.84
N PRO A 126 5.33 -9.89 16.75
CA PRO A 126 4.06 -10.44 17.20
C PRO A 126 3.23 -9.37 17.92
N ASN A 127 1.95 -9.33 17.61
CA ASN A 127 0.98 -8.46 18.26
C ASN A 127 -0.32 -9.21 18.51
N ARG A 128 -1.09 -8.78 19.51
CA ARG A 128 -2.38 -9.33 19.88
C ARG A 128 -3.46 -8.27 19.79
N LEU A 129 -4.55 -8.62 19.11
CA LEU A 129 -5.78 -7.85 19.11
C LEU A 129 -6.92 -8.80 19.47
N ASP A 130 -7.44 -8.71 20.68
CA ASP A 130 -8.43 -9.64 21.25
C ASP A 130 -7.95 -11.10 21.12
N ASN A 131 -8.67 -11.92 20.34
CA ASN A 131 -8.35 -13.31 20.08
C ASN A 131 -7.55 -13.52 18.78
N ILE A 132 -7.07 -12.43 18.16
CA ILE A 132 -6.30 -12.49 16.91
C ILE A 132 -4.82 -12.34 17.22
N PHE A 133 -4.02 -13.30 16.75
CA PHE A 133 -2.56 -13.25 16.76
C PHE A 133 -2.06 -12.72 15.42
N HIS A 134 -1.49 -11.50 15.44
CA HIS A 134 -0.87 -10.86 14.29
C HIS A 134 0.63 -11.04 14.33
N PHE A 135 1.23 -11.38 13.19
CA PHE A 135 2.69 -11.46 13.07
C PHE A 135 3.13 -11.36 11.63
N TYR A 136 4.42 -11.14 11.44
CA TYR A 136 5.06 -11.18 10.13
C TYR A 136 5.98 -12.40 10.06
N GLY A 137 6.21 -12.91 8.84
CA GLY A 137 7.12 -14.01 8.62
C GLY A 137 7.66 -14.05 7.19
N ARG A 138 8.92 -14.45 7.03
CA ARG A 138 9.65 -14.44 5.75
C ARG A 138 9.13 -15.44 4.73
N ASN A 139 8.35 -16.34 4.98
CA ASN A 139 7.75 -17.25 4.03
C ASN A 139 6.53 -17.92 4.65
N ARG A 140 5.78 -18.64 3.85
CA ARG A 140 4.59 -19.34 4.33
C ARG A 140 4.89 -20.48 5.31
N THR A 141 6.15 -20.89 5.46
CA THR A 141 6.53 -21.99 6.38
C THR A 141 6.40 -21.57 7.84
N VAL A 142 6.56 -20.28 8.16
CA VAL A 142 6.31 -19.71 9.50
C VAL A 142 4.92 -20.07 10.01
N PHE A 143 3.96 -20.10 9.12
CA PHE A 143 2.59 -20.48 9.44
C PHE A 143 2.50 -21.92 9.99
N PHE A 144 3.24 -22.86 9.41
CA PHE A 144 3.27 -24.26 9.91
C PHE A 144 3.88 -24.36 11.31
N ASP A 145 4.87 -23.51 11.63
CA ASP A 145 5.46 -23.48 12.98
C ASP A 145 4.43 -22.99 14.00
N VAL A 146 3.63 -21.97 13.64
CA VAL A 146 2.56 -21.44 14.48
C VAL A 146 1.46 -22.48 14.67
N ILE A 147 0.95 -23.10 13.58
CA ILE A 147 -0.07 -24.15 13.66
C ILE A 147 0.41 -25.31 14.54
N ARG A 148 1.64 -25.78 14.32
CA ARG A 148 2.18 -26.91 15.11
C ARG A 148 2.28 -26.55 16.59
N SER A 149 2.63 -25.30 16.89
CA SER A 149 2.74 -24.83 18.27
C SER A 149 1.36 -24.59 18.92
N ALA A 150 0.32 -24.36 18.14
CA ALA A 150 -1.06 -24.15 18.58
C ALA A 150 -1.96 -25.35 18.29
N SER A 151 -1.42 -26.56 18.11
CA SER A 151 -2.17 -27.76 17.67
C SER A 151 -3.31 -28.18 18.61
N ASP A 152 -3.21 -27.81 19.88
CA ASP A 152 -4.20 -28.15 20.91
C ASP A 152 -5.28 -27.08 21.09
N GLU A 153 -5.20 -26.00 20.30
CA GLU A 153 -6.07 -24.83 20.42
C GLU A 153 -7.00 -24.73 19.19
N LEU A 154 -8.22 -24.26 19.39
CA LEU A 154 -9.18 -24.08 18.32
C LEU A 154 -8.89 -22.78 17.57
N MET A 155 -8.38 -22.92 16.35
CA MET A 155 -8.25 -21.84 15.38
C MET A 155 -9.57 -21.68 14.61
N ILE A 156 -10.08 -20.44 14.55
CA ILE A 156 -11.33 -20.09 13.88
C ILE A 156 -11.09 -19.67 12.43
N ASP A 157 -10.10 -18.78 12.23
CA ASP A 157 -9.81 -18.20 10.91
C ASP A 157 -8.32 -17.94 10.72
N LEU A 158 -7.93 -17.88 9.46
CA LEU A 158 -6.59 -17.53 9.02
C LEU A 158 -6.63 -16.59 7.83
N ASN A 159 -6.00 -15.45 7.98
CA ASN A 159 -5.77 -14.50 6.88
C ASN A 159 -4.26 -14.35 6.64
N VAL A 160 -3.85 -14.45 5.37
CA VAL A 160 -2.46 -14.26 4.93
C VAL A 160 -2.43 -13.20 3.85
N LYS A 161 -1.75 -12.10 4.12
CA LYS A 161 -1.60 -10.98 3.19
C LYS A 161 -0.14 -10.82 2.80
N LYS A 162 0.14 -10.67 1.50
CA LYS A 162 1.45 -10.20 1.03
C LYS A 162 1.60 -8.73 1.38
N LEU A 163 2.78 -8.32 1.84
CA LEU A 163 3.06 -6.92 2.14
C LEU A 163 3.09 -6.08 0.87
N GLY A 164 2.51 -4.89 0.94
CA GLY A 164 2.48 -3.89 -0.12
C GLY A 164 3.22 -2.61 0.28
N LEU A 165 3.10 -1.59 -0.57
CA LEU A 165 3.74 -0.30 -0.34
C LEU A 165 3.31 0.35 0.99
N ARG A 166 2.05 0.22 1.38
CA ARG A 166 1.55 0.74 2.67
C ARG A 166 2.29 0.13 3.85
N ASP A 167 2.42 -1.18 3.86
CA ASP A 167 3.05 -1.90 4.96
C ASP A 167 4.54 -1.52 5.08
N LEU A 168 5.22 -1.30 3.95
CA LEU A 168 6.59 -0.80 3.89
C LEU A 168 6.69 0.61 4.47
N LEU A 169 5.80 1.52 4.07
CA LEU A 169 5.77 2.89 4.58
C LEU A 169 5.49 2.92 6.08
N ASP A 170 4.53 2.15 6.56
CA ASP A 170 4.20 2.07 7.98
C ASP A 170 5.41 1.57 8.80
N SER A 171 6.22 0.66 8.26
CA SER A 171 7.44 0.18 8.91
C SER A 171 8.53 1.24 8.97
N GLU A 172 8.75 1.98 7.88
CA GLU A 172 9.73 3.07 7.80
C GLU A 172 9.34 4.25 8.70
N PHE A 173 8.06 4.66 8.70
CA PHE A 173 7.56 5.74 9.58
C PHE A 173 7.63 5.36 11.06
N ALA A 174 7.48 4.09 11.41
CA ALA A 174 7.61 3.63 12.79
C ALA A 174 9.09 3.53 13.25
N GLY A 175 10.07 3.80 12.37
CA GLY A 175 11.49 3.61 12.65
C GLY A 175 11.87 2.14 12.91
N ARG A 176 11.05 1.21 12.44
CA ARG A 176 11.28 -0.22 12.53
C ARG A 176 11.53 -0.73 11.12
N GLY A 177 12.79 -0.68 10.67
CA GLY A 177 13.16 -1.46 9.49
C GLY A 177 12.73 -2.92 9.70
N LEU A 178 12.29 -3.57 8.64
CA LEU A 178 11.99 -5.01 8.63
C LEU A 178 13.29 -5.86 8.59
N ASP A 179 14.38 -5.33 9.17
CA ASP A 179 15.67 -6.01 9.28
C ASP A 179 15.69 -7.13 10.32
#